data_3bca7df4254920e360c9ffc43b6cc1ac
#
_entry.id   3bca7df4254920e360c9ffc43b6cc1ac
#
_cell.length_a   1.000
_cell.length_b   1.000
_cell.length_c   1.000
_cell.angle_alpha   90.00
_cell.angle_beta   90.00
_cell.angle_gamma   90.00
#
_symmetry.space_group_name_H-M   'P 1'
#
loop_
_entity.id
_entity.type
_entity.pdbx_description
1 polymer ?
#
loop_
_entity_poly.entity_id
_entity_poly.type
_entity_poly.pdbx_seq_one_letter_code
_entity_poly.pdbx_strand_id
1 'polypeptide(L)'
;MTKQLVYQPVMAMGHLLAYVGVILYERDADEYMLLALDNTVSAMAQFFMRKMFAEEQARVMENRLFDDLIANRPMTEDHMRTLLGLSGSVKTVSYHTLIVSCEKSEPAAEGALPPHELTAIYRSLLTRQGFLPFIRCMGHRFYFLLIEPKPRADSRRALEKAWTDLKRIAVQMLGA
;
A
#
# COMPACT_ATOMS: atom_id res chain seq x y z
N MET A 1 -34.71 -11.53 23.35
CA MET A 1 -33.25 -11.78 23.24
C MET A 1 -32.54 -10.45 23.39
N THR A 2 -31.89 -10.22 24.50
CA THR A 2 -31.11 -8.99 24.74
C THR A 2 -29.70 -9.19 24.17
N LYS A 3 -29.23 -8.24 23.35
CA LYS A 3 -27.88 -8.23 22.82
C LYS A 3 -27.15 -7.04 23.44
N GLN A 4 -25.95 -7.28 23.94
CA GLN A 4 -25.06 -6.25 24.44
C GLN A 4 -23.79 -6.25 23.58
N LEU A 5 -23.34 -5.07 23.14
CA LEU A 5 -22.06 -4.88 22.47
C LEU A 5 -21.09 -4.20 23.43
N VAL A 6 -19.99 -4.87 23.73
CA VAL A 6 -18.87 -4.30 24.48
C VAL A 6 -17.72 -4.13 23.50
N TYR A 7 -17.18 -2.90 23.39
CA TYR A 7 -16.09 -2.63 22.46
C TYR A 7 -15.08 -1.64 23.04
N GLN A 8 -13.87 -1.71 22.52
CA GLN A 8 -12.77 -0.81 22.88
C GLN A 8 -12.05 -0.29 21.63
N PRO A 9 -11.56 0.95 21.64
CA PRO A 9 -10.78 1.51 20.55
C PRO A 9 -9.35 0.96 20.57
N VAL A 10 -8.84 0.61 19.41
CA VAL A 10 -7.43 0.28 19.19
C VAL A 10 -6.71 1.56 18.80
N MET A 11 -5.89 2.08 19.70
CA MET A 11 -5.14 3.31 19.49
C MET A 11 -3.67 3.01 19.29
N ALA A 12 -3.02 3.67 18.33
CA ALA A 12 -1.57 3.69 18.22
C ALA A 12 -1.08 5.08 17.80
N MET A 13 -0.04 5.57 18.43
CA MET A 13 0.58 6.89 18.17
C MET A 13 -0.43 8.06 18.19
N GLY A 14 -1.48 7.98 19.04
CA GLY A 14 -2.52 8.99 19.13
C GLY A 14 -3.63 8.90 18.07
N HIS A 15 -3.56 7.92 17.17
CA HIS A 15 -4.56 7.70 16.13
C HIS A 15 -5.46 6.51 16.46
N LEU A 16 -6.75 6.66 16.17
CA LEU A 16 -7.71 5.56 16.22
C LEU A 16 -7.53 4.71 14.95
N LEU A 17 -7.21 3.43 15.14
CA LEU A 17 -6.95 2.52 14.02
C LEU A 17 -8.10 1.54 13.77
N ALA A 18 -8.76 1.10 14.84
CA ALA A 18 -9.84 0.12 14.76
C ALA A 18 -10.66 0.12 16.04
N TYR A 19 -11.75 -0.64 16.04
CA TYR A 19 -12.47 -1.05 17.22
C TYR A 19 -12.46 -2.57 17.32
N VAL A 20 -12.25 -3.08 18.52
CA VAL A 20 -12.43 -4.50 18.84
C VAL A 20 -13.60 -4.64 19.76
N GLY A 21 -14.50 -5.57 19.46
CA GLY A 21 -15.70 -5.74 20.27
C GLY A 21 -16.19 -7.16 20.35
N VAL A 22 -17.00 -7.42 21.38
CA VAL A 22 -17.67 -8.70 21.62
C VAL A 22 -19.18 -8.47 21.71
N ILE A 23 -19.93 -9.32 21.04
CA ILE A 23 -21.39 -9.34 21.13
C ILE A 23 -21.79 -10.42 22.12
N LEU A 24 -22.50 -10.02 23.17
CA LEU A 24 -23.00 -10.90 24.22
C LEU A 24 -24.50 -11.16 24.01
N TYR A 25 -24.91 -12.39 24.22
CA TYR A 25 -26.30 -12.81 24.15
C TYR A 25 -26.76 -13.26 25.54
N GLU A 26 -27.76 -12.59 26.09
CA GLU A 26 -28.43 -12.96 27.36
C GLU A 26 -27.49 -13.09 28.57
N ARG A 27 -26.34 -12.42 28.55
CA ARG A 27 -25.39 -12.35 29.66
C ARG A 27 -24.66 -11.02 29.68
N ASP A 28 -24.20 -10.64 30.87
CA ASP A 28 -23.35 -9.47 31.07
C ASP A 28 -21.87 -9.77 30.81
N ALA A 29 -21.08 -8.74 30.55
CA ALA A 29 -19.64 -8.84 30.45
C ALA A 29 -19.04 -9.16 31.82
N ASP A 30 -18.25 -10.22 31.91
CA ASP A 30 -17.48 -10.56 33.10
C ASP A 30 -16.05 -9.99 33.03
N GLU A 31 -15.35 -10.04 34.16
CA GLU A 31 -13.99 -9.52 34.29
C GLU A 31 -13.01 -10.22 33.35
N TYR A 32 -13.13 -11.55 33.15
CA TYR A 32 -12.27 -12.31 32.24
C TYR A 32 -12.45 -11.87 30.79
N MET A 33 -13.66 -11.56 30.42
CA MET A 33 -13.99 -11.11 29.07
C MET A 33 -13.43 -9.70 28.81
N LEU A 34 -13.53 -8.79 29.79
CA LEU A 34 -12.94 -7.47 29.71
C LEU A 34 -11.41 -7.55 29.62
N LEU A 35 -10.79 -8.42 30.43
CA LEU A 35 -9.35 -8.67 30.37
C LEU A 35 -8.92 -9.26 29.02
N ALA A 36 -9.69 -10.20 28.45
CA ALA A 36 -9.43 -10.74 27.13
C ALA A 36 -9.54 -9.66 26.03
N LEU A 37 -10.51 -8.75 26.16
CA LEU A 37 -10.69 -7.63 25.25
C LEU A 37 -9.48 -6.67 25.33
N ASP A 38 -9.03 -6.30 26.53
CA ASP A 38 -7.83 -5.48 26.76
C ASP A 38 -6.57 -6.09 26.14
N ASN A 39 -6.35 -7.38 26.35
CA ASN A 39 -5.22 -8.10 25.76
C ASN A 39 -5.31 -8.11 24.23
N THR A 40 -6.52 -8.30 23.69
CA THR A 40 -6.74 -8.28 22.24
C THR A 40 -6.47 -6.89 21.65
N VAL A 41 -6.95 -5.84 22.29
CA VAL A 41 -6.68 -4.44 21.89
C VAL A 41 -5.18 -4.16 21.89
N SER A 42 -4.48 -4.58 22.95
CA SER A 42 -3.03 -4.40 23.06
C SER A 42 -2.26 -5.14 21.95
N ALA A 43 -2.63 -6.39 21.66
CA ALA A 43 -2.04 -7.19 20.60
C ALA A 43 -2.29 -6.57 19.22
N MET A 44 -3.53 -6.09 18.97
CA MET A 44 -3.90 -5.42 17.73
C MET A 44 -3.15 -4.10 17.55
N ALA A 45 -3.01 -3.30 18.61
CA ALA A 45 -2.23 -2.06 18.57
C ALA A 45 -0.78 -2.33 18.17
N GLN A 46 -0.14 -3.33 18.78
CA GLN A 46 1.23 -3.74 18.42
C GLN A 46 1.33 -4.25 16.97
N PHE A 47 0.36 -5.03 16.52
CA PHE A 47 0.31 -5.50 15.14
C PHE A 47 0.23 -4.34 14.15
N PHE A 48 -0.69 -3.39 14.36
CA PHE A 48 -0.81 -2.21 13.51
C PHE A 48 0.44 -1.33 13.53
N MET A 49 1.04 -1.12 14.70
CA MET A 49 2.31 -0.36 14.81
C MET A 49 3.41 -1.01 13.99
N ARG A 50 3.61 -2.33 14.10
CA ARG A 50 4.62 -3.05 13.31
C ARG A 50 4.34 -2.94 11.82
N LYS A 51 3.08 -3.08 11.42
CA LYS A 51 2.67 -2.93 10.02
C LYS A 51 2.96 -1.53 9.49
N MET A 52 2.54 -0.48 10.20
CA MET A 52 2.80 0.91 9.83
C MET A 52 4.30 1.20 9.72
N PHE A 53 5.10 0.70 10.66
CA PHE A 53 6.55 0.86 10.63
C PHE A 53 7.18 0.16 9.42
N ALA A 54 6.76 -1.06 9.10
CA ALA A 54 7.24 -1.79 7.93
C ALA A 54 6.86 -1.09 6.62
N GLU A 55 5.64 -0.57 6.52
CA GLU A 55 5.17 0.20 5.36
C GLU A 55 5.97 1.50 5.18
N GLU A 56 6.26 2.21 6.26
CA GLU A 56 7.09 3.42 6.22
C GLU A 56 8.53 3.12 5.81
N GLN A 57 9.13 2.06 6.33
CA GLN A 57 10.48 1.62 5.91
C GLN A 57 10.50 1.26 4.41
N ALA A 58 9.49 0.54 3.93
CA ALA A 58 9.38 0.22 2.51
C ALA A 58 9.26 1.50 1.66
N ARG A 59 8.48 2.49 2.09
CA ARG A 59 8.33 3.78 1.42
C ARG A 59 9.64 4.56 1.36
N VAL A 60 10.39 4.59 2.46
CA VAL A 60 11.70 5.26 2.50
C VAL A 60 12.68 4.60 1.53
N MET A 61 12.71 3.26 1.50
CA MET A 61 13.56 2.53 0.56
C MET A 61 13.16 2.78 -0.90
N GLU A 62 11.86 2.81 -1.22
CA GLU A 62 11.38 3.14 -2.56
C GLU A 62 11.78 4.55 -3.00
N ASN A 63 11.61 5.53 -2.13
CA ASN A 63 12.00 6.90 -2.42
C ASN A 63 13.50 6.98 -2.72
N ARG A 64 14.33 6.31 -1.91
CA ARG A 64 15.78 6.25 -2.13
C ARG A 64 16.13 5.61 -3.47
N LEU A 65 15.48 4.50 -3.83
CA LEU A 65 15.67 3.86 -5.13
C LEU A 65 15.40 4.84 -6.28
N PHE A 66 14.27 5.56 -6.23
CA PHE A 66 13.94 6.54 -7.25
C PHE A 66 14.91 7.72 -7.27
N ASP A 67 15.38 8.21 -6.12
CA ASP A 67 16.37 9.28 -6.05
C ASP A 67 17.70 8.84 -6.68
N ASP A 68 18.14 7.62 -6.43
CA ASP A 68 19.36 7.06 -7.01
C ASP A 68 19.24 6.86 -8.53
N LEU A 69 18.07 6.38 -8.99
CA LEU A 69 17.79 6.23 -10.42
C LEU A 69 17.75 7.57 -11.16
N ILE A 70 17.07 8.57 -10.60
CA ILE A 70 16.95 9.91 -11.20
C ILE A 70 18.32 10.60 -11.22
N ALA A 71 19.12 10.44 -10.17
CA ALA A 71 20.46 11.00 -10.07
C ALA A 71 21.51 10.23 -10.89
N ASN A 72 21.09 9.18 -11.60
CA ASN A 72 21.96 8.28 -12.34
C ASN A 72 23.15 7.77 -11.53
N ARG A 73 22.91 7.45 -10.24
CA ARG A 73 23.95 6.92 -9.37
C ARG A 73 24.23 5.47 -9.72
N PRO A 74 25.52 5.06 -9.79
CA PRO A 74 25.85 3.67 -10.07
C PRO A 74 25.35 2.80 -8.92
N MET A 75 24.59 1.76 -9.28
CA MET A 75 24.09 0.75 -8.34
C MET A 75 24.69 -0.60 -8.67
N THR A 76 25.17 -1.30 -7.64
CA THR A 76 25.63 -2.68 -7.80
C THR A 76 24.42 -3.63 -7.90
N GLU A 77 24.63 -4.80 -8.51
CA GLU A 77 23.58 -5.82 -8.62
C GLU A 77 23.07 -6.26 -7.23
N ASP A 78 23.96 -6.38 -6.25
CA ASP A 78 23.59 -6.75 -4.88
C ASP A 78 22.75 -5.66 -4.20
N HIS A 79 23.08 -4.40 -4.42
CA HIS A 79 22.30 -3.27 -3.91
C HIS A 79 20.91 -3.27 -4.54
N MET A 80 20.80 -3.42 -5.86
CA MET A 80 19.52 -3.53 -6.57
C MET A 80 18.70 -4.70 -6.06
N ARG A 81 19.31 -5.87 -5.89
CA ARG A 81 18.65 -7.07 -5.37
C ARG A 81 18.06 -6.82 -3.98
N THR A 82 18.83 -6.22 -3.10
CA THR A 82 18.40 -5.89 -1.74
C THR A 82 17.25 -4.90 -1.74
N LEU A 83 17.35 -3.81 -2.48
CA LEU A 83 16.31 -2.79 -2.59
C LEU A 83 15.00 -3.33 -3.19
N LEU A 84 15.11 -4.22 -4.16
CA LEU A 84 13.96 -4.79 -4.86
C LEU A 84 13.40 -6.03 -4.17
N GLY A 85 14.04 -6.51 -3.08
CA GLY A 85 13.61 -7.72 -2.39
C GLY A 85 13.65 -8.98 -3.25
N LEU A 86 14.54 -9.02 -4.27
CA LEU A 86 14.63 -10.14 -5.19
C LEU A 86 15.55 -11.23 -4.65
N SER A 87 15.08 -12.47 -4.67
CA SER A 87 15.88 -13.64 -4.27
C SER A 87 16.76 -14.20 -5.39
N GLY A 88 16.59 -13.73 -6.63
CA GLY A 88 17.33 -14.18 -7.83
C GLY A 88 18.21 -13.10 -8.46
N SER A 89 18.83 -13.41 -9.60
CA SER A 89 19.61 -12.43 -10.37
C SER A 89 18.71 -11.32 -10.93
N VAL A 90 19.14 -10.08 -10.79
CA VAL A 90 18.46 -8.89 -11.32
C VAL A 90 18.41 -8.92 -12.85
N LYS A 91 19.35 -9.62 -13.50
CA LYS A 91 19.43 -9.73 -14.97
C LYS A 91 18.34 -10.61 -15.58
N THR A 92 17.65 -11.41 -14.78
CA THR A 92 16.62 -12.35 -15.27
C THR A 92 15.20 -11.81 -15.17
N VAL A 93 15.03 -10.56 -14.73
CA VAL A 93 13.72 -9.92 -14.57
C VAL A 93 13.48 -8.87 -15.65
N SER A 94 12.22 -8.65 -15.98
CA SER A 94 11.83 -7.56 -16.88
C SER A 94 11.47 -6.32 -16.07
N TYR A 95 11.87 -5.17 -16.58
CA TYR A 95 11.60 -3.86 -15.98
C TYR A 95 10.73 -3.03 -16.92
N HIS A 96 9.70 -2.41 -16.36
CA HIS A 96 8.85 -1.46 -17.08
C HIS A 96 8.74 -0.18 -16.29
N THR A 97 8.91 0.95 -16.95
CA THR A 97 8.71 2.27 -16.34
C THR A 97 7.45 2.91 -16.91
N LEU A 98 6.69 3.53 -16.02
CA LEU A 98 5.47 4.24 -16.38
C LEU A 98 5.46 5.59 -15.67
N ILE A 99 5.04 6.64 -16.38
CA ILE A 99 4.83 7.97 -15.79
C ILE A 99 3.39 8.35 -16.07
N VAL A 100 2.65 8.61 -15.00
CA VAL A 100 1.27 9.09 -15.07
C VAL A 100 1.24 10.52 -14.58
N SER A 101 0.88 11.46 -15.44
CA SER A 101 0.63 12.85 -15.07
C SER A 101 -0.86 13.04 -14.88
N CYS A 102 -1.26 13.48 -13.69
CA CYS A 102 -2.63 13.89 -13.43
C CYS A 102 -2.69 15.41 -13.63
N GLU A 103 -3.21 15.84 -14.76
CA GLU A 103 -3.47 17.27 -14.98
C GLU A 103 -4.64 17.66 -14.09
N LYS A 104 -4.47 18.73 -13.30
CA LYS A 104 -5.58 19.28 -12.51
C LYS A 104 -6.60 19.86 -13.47
N SER A 105 -7.71 19.19 -13.62
CA SER A 105 -8.94 19.77 -14.11
C SER A 105 -9.62 20.41 -12.90
N GLU A 106 -9.47 21.70 -12.68
CA GLU A 106 -10.11 22.54 -11.64
C GLU A 106 -9.90 22.14 -10.16
N PRO A 107 -10.21 23.01 -9.16
CA PRO A 107 -9.93 22.74 -7.74
C PRO A 107 -10.54 21.40 -7.34
N ALA A 108 -9.72 20.57 -6.73
CA ALA A 108 -10.04 19.19 -6.35
C ALA A 108 -11.50 19.05 -5.89
N ALA A 109 -12.26 18.24 -6.59
CA ALA A 109 -13.63 17.94 -6.20
C ALA A 109 -13.66 17.53 -4.72
N GLU A 110 -14.65 18.00 -3.96
CA GLU A 110 -14.89 17.52 -2.60
C GLU A 110 -14.95 15.98 -2.64
N GLY A 111 -13.97 15.33 -2.00
CA GLY A 111 -13.85 13.87 -1.99
C GLY A 111 -12.68 13.27 -2.78
N ALA A 112 -11.84 14.09 -3.42
CA ALA A 112 -10.64 13.59 -4.08
C ALA A 112 -9.70 12.90 -3.09
N LEU A 113 -9.30 11.66 -3.38
CA LEU A 113 -8.40 10.90 -2.53
C LEU A 113 -6.99 11.54 -2.51
N PRO A 114 -6.35 11.58 -1.35
CA PRO A 114 -4.98 12.04 -1.26
C PRO A 114 -4.02 11.09 -2.02
N PRO A 115 -2.91 11.60 -2.58
CA PRO A 115 -2.01 10.81 -3.41
C PRO A 115 -1.46 9.53 -2.77
N HIS A 116 -1.32 9.50 -1.44
CA HIS A 116 -0.83 8.31 -0.73
C HIS A 116 -1.86 7.16 -0.72
N GLU A 117 -3.15 7.47 -0.68
CA GLU A 117 -4.21 6.46 -0.78
C GLU A 117 -4.28 5.88 -2.20
N LEU A 118 -4.14 6.73 -3.22
CA LEU A 118 -4.04 6.27 -4.60
C LEU A 118 -2.84 5.35 -4.81
N THR A 119 -1.70 5.65 -4.20
CA THR A 119 -0.51 4.79 -4.26
C THR A 119 -0.81 3.38 -3.73
N ALA A 120 -1.54 3.27 -2.62
CA ALA A 120 -1.94 1.96 -2.06
C ALA A 120 -2.85 1.17 -3.01
N ILE A 121 -3.83 1.85 -3.62
CA ILE A 121 -4.74 1.24 -4.61
C ILE A 121 -3.96 0.76 -5.84
N TYR A 122 -3.09 1.60 -6.40
CA TYR A 122 -2.27 1.27 -7.56
C TYR A 122 -1.34 0.08 -7.26
N ARG A 123 -0.72 0.07 -6.08
CA ARG A 123 0.12 -1.05 -5.63
C ARG A 123 -0.67 -2.35 -5.60
N SER A 124 -1.84 -2.36 -4.98
CA SER A 124 -2.69 -3.54 -4.89
C SER A 124 -3.08 -4.07 -6.28
N LEU A 125 -3.48 -3.18 -7.19
CA LEU A 125 -3.86 -3.53 -8.55
C LEU A 125 -2.70 -4.16 -9.33
N LEU A 126 -1.54 -3.50 -9.32
CA LEU A 126 -0.36 -3.97 -10.06
C LEU A 126 0.18 -5.29 -9.52
N THR A 127 0.15 -5.48 -8.19
CA THR A 127 0.54 -6.73 -7.56
C THR A 127 -0.38 -7.88 -7.97
N ARG A 128 -1.69 -7.65 -8.05
CA ARG A 128 -2.65 -8.66 -8.55
C ARG A 128 -2.39 -9.06 -10.00
N GLN A 129 -1.80 -8.18 -10.78
CA GLN A 129 -1.43 -8.45 -12.17
C GLN A 129 -0.03 -9.08 -12.30
N GLY A 130 0.61 -9.41 -11.16
CA GLY A 130 1.88 -10.13 -11.12
C GLY A 130 3.11 -9.26 -11.27
N PHE A 131 2.97 -7.94 -11.13
CA PHE A 131 4.10 -7.02 -11.04
C PHE A 131 4.52 -6.80 -9.60
N LEU A 132 5.79 -6.51 -9.38
CA LEU A 132 6.30 -5.93 -8.14
C LEU A 132 6.43 -4.42 -8.37
N PRO A 133 5.47 -3.61 -7.88
CA PRO A 133 5.43 -2.19 -8.16
C PRO A 133 6.22 -1.37 -7.15
N PHE A 134 7.07 -0.49 -7.62
CA PHE A 134 7.65 0.62 -6.89
C PHE A 134 7.01 1.90 -7.40
N ILE A 135 6.48 2.71 -6.49
CA ILE A 135 5.63 3.84 -6.86
C ILE A 135 6.10 5.08 -6.09
N ARG A 136 6.37 6.15 -6.81
CA ARG A 136 6.68 7.45 -6.23
C ARG A 136 5.72 8.50 -6.76
N CYS A 137 5.13 9.28 -5.87
CA CYS A 137 4.36 10.46 -6.23
C CYS A 137 5.21 11.71 -6.03
N MET A 138 5.32 12.55 -7.06
CA MET A 138 6.01 13.85 -7.02
C MET A 138 5.09 14.90 -7.61
N GLY A 139 4.51 15.73 -6.77
CA GLY A 139 3.51 16.70 -7.19
C GLY A 139 2.28 16.01 -7.79
N HIS A 140 2.05 16.24 -9.08
CA HIS A 140 0.90 15.65 -9.82
C HIS A 140 1.32 14.44 -10.67
N ARG A 141 2.52 13.90 -10.49
CA ARG A 141 3.05 12.81 -11.30
C ARG A 141 3.30 11.59 -10.43
N PHE A 142 2.86 10.45 -10.95
CA PHE A 142 3.20 9.14 -10.40
C PHE A 142 4.24 8.49 -11.30
N TYR A 143 5.34 8.08 -10.68
CA TYR A 143 6.41 7.33 -11.31
C TYR A 143 6.31 5.89 -10.86
N PHE A 144 6.23 4.98 -11.79
CA PHE A 144 6.16 3.55 -11.54
C PHE A 144 7.39 2.88 -12.10
N LEU A 145 8.02 2.06 -11.29
CA LEU A 145 8.96 1.03 -11.72
C LEU A 145 8.28 -0.31 -11.44
N LEU A 146 7.92 -1.01 -12.49
CA LEU A 146 7.26 -2.30 -12.43
C LEU A 146 8.28 -3.39 -12.74
N ILE A 147 8.46 -4.31 -11.83
CA ILE A 147 9.35 -5.44 -12.01
C ILE A 147 8.49 -6.67 -12.22
N GLU A 148 8.81 -7.42 -13.26
CA GLU A 148 8.24 -8.71 -13.54
C GLU A 148 9.24 -9.80 -13.18
N PRO A 149 9.12 -10.43 -11.99
CA PRO A 149 10.11 -11.40 -11.50
C PRO A 149 10.23 -12.64 -12.39
N LYS A 150 9.15 -12.97 -13.09
CA LYS A 150 9.11 -14.08 -14.06
C LYS A 150 8.52 -13.55 -15.36
N PRO A 151 9.36 -13.24 -16.36
CA PRO A 151 8.89 -12.76 -17.67
C PRO A 151 7.87 -13.73 -18.27
N ARG A 152 6.74 -13.19 -18.74
CA ARG A 152 5.64 -13.95 -19.33
C ARG A 152 5.51 -13.63 -20.82
N ALA A 153 5.01 -14.56 -21.59
CA ALA A 153 4.78 -14.34 -23.02
C ALA A 153 3.71 -13.22 -23.28
N ASP A 154 2.83 -12.98 -22.31
CA ASP A 154 1.75 -12.00 -22.37
C ASP A 154 2.04 -10.72 -21.57
N SER A 155 3.29 -10.46 -21.17
CA SER A 155 3.72 -9.30 -20.37
C SER A 155 3.20 -7.98 -20.93
N ARG A 156 3.25 -7.81 -22.25
CA ARG A 156 2.73 -6.60 -22.92
C ARG A 156 1.23 -6.43 -22.69
N ARG A 157 0.46 -7.48 -22.86
CA ARG A 157 -1.00 -7.45 -22.63
C ARG A 157 -1.33 -7.18 -21.17
N ALA A 158 -0.59 -7.77 -20.24
CA ALA A 158 -0.74 -7.50 -18.81
C ALA A 158 -0.44 -6.02 -18.48
N LEU A 159 0.59 -5.43 -19.10
CA LEU A 159 0.94 -4.02 -18.93
C LEU A 159 -0.14 -3.09 -19.53
N GLU A 160 -0.66 -3.38 -20.71
CA GLU A 160 -1.75 -2.62 -21.33
C GLU A 160 -3.02 -2.65 -20.48
N LYS A 161 -3.34 -3.81 -19.91
CA LYS A 161 -4.45 -3.96 -18.96
C LYS A 161 -4.21 -3.14 -17.69
N ALA A 162 -3.02 -3.25 -17.11
CA ALA A 162 -2.62 -2.47 -15.94
C ALA A 162 -2.80 -0.97 -16.19
N TRP A 163 -2.33 -0.49 -17.34
CA TRP A 163 -2.47 0.91 -17.75
C TRP A 163 -3.92 1.36 -17.85
N THR A 164 -4.76 0.55 -18.47
CA THR A 164 -6.19 0.84 -18.61
C THR A 164 -6.88 0.93 -17.24
N ASP A 165 -6.56 0.00 -16.35
CA ASP A 165 -7.10 -0.02 -14.98
C ASP A 165 -6.60 1.17 -14.15
N LEU A 166 -5.33 1.54 -14.26
CA LEU A 166 -4.76 2.73 -13.59
C LEU A 166 -5.45 4.01 -14.04
N LYS A 167 -5.66 4.19 -15.35
CA LYS A 167 -6.39 5.34 -15.90
C LYS A 167 -7.82 5.42 -15.35
N ARG A 168 -8.53 4.30 -15.39
CA ARG A 168 -9.91 4.23 -14.89
C ARG A 168 -9.99 4.66 -13.41
N ILE A 169 -9.09 4.17 -12.58
CA ILE A 169 -9.03 4.53 -11.16
C ILE A 169 -8.69 6.01 -10.99
N ALA A 170 -7.71 6.54 -11.75
CA ALA A 170 -7.37 7.95 -11.69
C ALA A 170 -8.57 8.84 -12.01
N VAL A 171 -9.30 8.54 -13.08
CA VAL A 171 -10.52 9.27 -13.46
C VAL A 171 -11.59 9.20 -12.38
N GLN A 172 -11.86 8.01 -11.84
CA GLN A 172 -12.89 7.80 -10.82
C GLN A 172 -12.59 8.47 -9.49
N MET A 173 -11.32 8.50 -9.09
CA MET A 173 -10.90 8.94 -7.75
C MET A 173 -10.43 10.38 -7.70
N LEU A 174 -10.00 10.94 -8.80
CA LEU A 174 -9.53 12.33 -8.89
C LEU A 174 -10.56 13.26 -9.53
N GLY A 175 -11.65 12.71 -10.08
CA GLY A 175 -12.67 13.49 -10.77
C GLY A 175 -12.16 14.12 -12.06
N ALA A 176 -11.13 13.53 -12.68
CA ALA A 176 -10.46 14.04 -13.87
C ALA A 176 -11.13 13.55 -15.16
#